data_65d8952d9e835da7f5596f6751a3328a
#
_entry.id   65d8952d9e835da7f5596f6751a3328a
#
_cell.length_a   1.000
_cell.length_b   1.000
_cell.length_c   1.000
_cell.angle_alpha   90.00
_cell.angle_beta   90.00
_cell.angle_gamma   90.00
#
_symmetry.space_group_name_H-M   'P 1'
#
loop_
_entity.id
_entity.type
_entity.pdbx_description
1 polymer ?
#
loop_
_entity_poly.entity_id
_entity_poly.type
_entity_poly.pdbx_seq_one_letter_code
_entity_poly.pdbx_strand_id
1 'polypeptide(L)'
;LSHSSSPWTVAPVKAVATVAIQPAAELTAAQKRFNTLLARVSALSDSIATLEALSTQHRSSHLTAMSALKSQEDAARKNLLLYLDGCLHQADLNPKHRRSATQIILGLCEALAHKNDGQVQAVFNQHHSEEDAQALAEEARAGAEHAKAVFEDLFGKPLHGADDLHTAEAVFEAGLRQYREQQQRLEDKRQAKKAKKKPAARQLKDAQQKMDANTALRTVYRQLASALHPDREPDETERLRKTALMSEVNAAYDRKNLSELLKLQLQLAQIDSAALSRIADDKLNAMCLLLKEQVEALEEDEAQAQFEIRHYLGVNDLDHISAESLARALAIQLRDKEHEVDTLERDLRRIQSEAELKRWLKEQAQLAKEARAELTDLDRLLYR
;
A
#
# COMPACT_ATOMS: atom_id res chain seq x y z
N LEU A 1 33.44 -22.63 -6.31
CA LEU A 1 32.11 -22.91 -6.87
C LEU A 1 31.22 -23.47 -5.76
N SER A 2 30.71 -22.61 -4.91
CA SER A 2 29.75 -22.93 -3.87
C SER A 2 28.41 -22.33 -4.29
N HIS A 3 27.47 -23.20 -4.64
CA HIS A 3 26.08 -22.83 -4.87
C HIS A 3 25.48 -22.33 -3.57
N SER A 4 25.32 -21.03 -3.45
CA SER A 4 24.50 -20.38 -2.46
C SER A 4 23.04 -20.76 -2.75
N SER A 5 22.49 -21.67 -1.94
CA SER A 5 21.08 -22.00 -1.92
C SER A 5 20.28 -20.78 -1.47
N SER A 6 19.48 -20.27 -2.37
CA SER A 6 18.53 -19.18 -2.11
C SER A 6 17.60 -19.56 -0.95
N PRO A 7 17.45 -18.71 0.10
CA PRO A 7 16.57 -19.01 1.23
C PRO A 7 15.06 -18.82 0.97
N TRP A 8 14.65 -18.70 -0.29
CA TRP A 8 13.32 -18.24 -0.70
C TRP A 8 12.41 -19.35 -1.25
N THR A 9 12.48 -20.56 -0.70
CA THR A 9 11.44 -21.56 -1.01
C THR A 9 10.26 -21.38 -0.07
N VAL A 10 9.25 -20.65 -0.55
CA VAL A 10 7.91 -20.67 0.07
C VAL A 10 7.39 -22.10 -0.04
N ALA A 11 7.12 -22.76 1.10
CA ALA A 11 6.49 -24.07 1.10
C ALA A 11 5.16 -23.99 0.33
N PRO A 12 4.83 -24.97 -0.54
CA PRO A 12 3.58 -24.93 -1.28
C PRO A 12 2.42 -24.94 -0.29
N VAL A 13 1.60 -23.89 -0.32
CA VAL A 13 0.33 -23.84 0.40
C VAL A 13 -0.47 -25.05 -0.07
N LYS A 14 -0.88 -25.90 0.88
CA LYS A 14 -1.67 -27.11 0.58
C LYS A 14 -2.86 -26.72 -0.27
N ALA A 15 -2.93 -27.28 -1.48
CA ALA A 15 -4.02 -27.08 -2.40
C ALA A 15 -5.34 -27.31 -1.68
N VAL A 16 -6.15 -26.25 -1.58
CA VAL A 16 -7.51 -26.33 -1.04
C VAL A 16 -8.28 -27.26 -1.96
N ALA A 17 -8.79 -28.35 -1.40
CA ALA A 17 -9.59 -29.31 -2.14
C ALA A 17 -10.77 -28.56 -2.78
N THR A 18 -10.72 -28.34 -4.08
CA THR A 18 -11.84 -27.88 -4.88
C THR A 18 -12.98 -28.86 -4.66
N VAL A 19 -14.19 -28.34 -4.40
CA VAL A 19 -15.39 -29.16 -4.39
C VAL A 19 -15.58 -29.70 -5.80
N ALA A 20 -14.94 -30.85 -6.08
CA ALA A 20 -15.05 -31.52 -7.36
C ALA A 20 -16.42 -32.23 -7.40
N ILE A 21 -17.40 -31.58 -8.00
CA ILE A 21 -18.59 -32.28 -8.50
C ILE A 21 -18.10 -33.21 -9.60
N GLN A 22 -18.41 -34.50 -9.49
CA GLN A 22 -17.90 -35.56 -10.36
C GLN A 22 -18.00 -35.22 -11.84
N PRO A 23 -16.99 -35.61 -12.67
CA PRO A 23 -16.89 -35.24 -14.08
C PRO A 23 -17.67 -36.19 -14.98
N ALA A 24 -18.94 -36.47 -14.80
CA ALA A 24 -19.66 -37.39 -15.67
C ALA A 24 -21.13 -37.12 -15.94
N ALA A 25 -21.75 -36.13 -15.30
CA ALA A 25 -23.10 -35.69 -15.68
C ALA A 25 -22.99 -34.28 -16.31
N GLU A 26 -23.79 -33.99 -17.32
CA GLU A 26 -23.91 -32.64 -17.86
C GLU A 26 -24.40 -31.71 -16.74
N LEU A 27 -23.47 -30.93 -16.16
CA LEU A 27 -23.79 -29.95 -15.13
C LEU A 27 -24.77 -28.90 -15.67
N THR A 28 -25.79 -28.56 -14.90
CA THR A 28 -26.70 -27.46 -15.25
C THR A 28 -25.94 -26.13 -15.33
N ALA A 29 -26.50 -25.15 -16.01
CA ALA A 29 -25.91 -23.82 -16.09
C ALA A 29 -25.74 -23.18 -14.70
N ALA A 30 -26.64 -23.44 -13.76
CA ALA A 30 -26.57 -22.99 -12.37
C ALA A 30 -25.41 -23.64 -11.62
N GLN A 31 -25.21 -24.94 -11.79
CA GLN A 31 -24.09 -25.69 -11.19
C GLN A 31 -22.73 -25.22 -11.73
N LYS A 32 -22.60 -25.04 -13.04
CA LYS A 32 -21.37 -24.51 -13.66
C LYS A 32 -21.03 -23.13 -13.09
N ARG A 33 -22.04 -22.24 -13.01
CA ARG A 33 -21.87 -20.88 -12.46
C ARG A 33 -21.47 -20.90 -10.98
N PHE A 34 -22.09 -21.74 -10.19
CA PHE A 34 -21.78 -21.92 -8.77
C PHE A 34 -20.33 -22.37 -8.57
N ASN A 35 -19.87 -23.38 -9.31
CA ASN A 35 -18.50 -23.88 -9.26
C ASN A 35 -17.48 -22.81 -9.67
N THR A 36 -17.78 -22.05 -10.72
CA THR A 36 -16.91 -20.95 -11.17
C THR A 36 -16.76 -19.87 -10.11
N LEU A 37 -17.86 -19.45 -9.48
CA LEU A 37 -17.83 -18.45 -8.40
C LEU A 37 -17.11 -18.97 -7.16
N LEU A 38 -17.35 -20.23 -6.78
CA LEU A 38 -16.66 -20.84 -5.63
C LEU A 38 -15.13 -20.93 -5.87
N ALA A 39 -14.72 -21.35 -7.07
CA ALA A 39 -13.32 -21.36 -7.45
C ALA A 39 -12.71 -19.96 -7.45
N ARG A 40 -13.46 -18.92 -7.90
CA ARG A 40 -13.01 -17.53 -7.89
C ARG A 40 -12.82 -17.01 -6.46
N VAL A 41 -13.77 -17.28 -5.54
CA VAL A 41 -13.65 -16.94 -4.11
C VAL A 41 -12.41 -17.59 -3.50
N SER A 42 -12.17 -18.88 -3.77
CA SER A 42 -10.98 -19.58 -3.27
C SER A 42 -9.69 -18.93 -3.80
N ALA A 43 -9.62 -18.67 -5.11
CA ALA A 43 -8.45 -18.07 -5.74
C ALA A 43 -8.14 -16.66 -5.19
N LEU A 44 -9.17 -15.83 -4.98
CA LEU A 44 -9.00 -14.50 -4.40
C LEU A 44 -8.56 -14.57 -2.94
N SER A 45 -9.15 -15.48 -2.14
CA SER A 45 -8.73 -15.68 -0.74
C SER A 45 -7.28 -16.13 -0.63
N ASP A 46 -6.86 -17.05 -1.50
CA ASP A 46 -5.47 -17.54 -1.56
C ASP A 46 -4.51 -16.43 -2.04
N SER A 47 -4.95 -15.59 -2.98
CA SER A 47 -4.19 -14.42 -3.46
C SER A 47 -3.97 -13.42 -2.34
N ILE A 48 -5.04 -13.03 -1.61
CA ILE A 48 -4.96 -12.09 -0.49
C ILE A 48 -4.04 -12.65 0.61
N ALA A 49 -4.20 -13.92 1.00
CA ALA A 49 -3.33 -14.55 1.99
C ALA A 49 -1.86 -14.56 1.55
N THR A 50 -1.60 -14.77 0.26
CA THR A 50 -0.25 -14.70 -0.32
C THR A 50 0.30 -13.28 -0.26
N LEU A 51 -0.50 -12.27 -0.62
CA LEU A 51 -0.10 -10.85 -0.54
C LEU A 51 0.20 -10.43 0.90
N GLU A 52 -0.61 -10.82 1.87
CA GLU A 52 -0.39 -10.56 3.31
C GLU A 52 0.90 -11.21 3.82
N ALA A 53 1.15 -12.47 3.45
CA ALA A 53 2.38 -13.18 3.80
C ALA A 53 3.61 -12.48 3.20
N LEU A 54 3.57 -12.11 1.91
CA LEU A 54 4.62 -11.36 1.23
C LEU A 54 4.84 -10.00 1.89
N SER A 55 3.77 -9.26 2.20
CA SER A 55 3.85 -7.98 2.88
C SER A 55 4.56 -8.11 4.22
N THR A 56 4.15 -9.08 5.04
CA THR A 56 4.73 -9.30 6.36
C THR A 56 6.21 -9.66 6.28
N GLN A 57 6.57 -10.56 5.37
CA GLN A 57 7.94 -11.02 5.17
C GLN A 57 8.86 -9.89 4.68
N HIS A 58 8.43 -9.15 3.65
CA HIS A 58 9.22 -8.07 3.07
C HIS A 58 9.30 -6.84 3.97
N ARG A 59 8.24 -6.54 4.73
CA ARG A 59 8.23 -5.40 5.67
C ARG A 59 9.36 -5.51 6.69
N SER A 60 9.53 -6.67 7.32
CA SER A 60 10.58 -6.89 8.31
C SER A 60 11.98 -6.75 7.70
N SER A 61 12.22 -7.40 6.57
CA SER A 61 13.51 -7.36 5.85
C SER A 61 13.84 -5.95 5.36
N HIS A 62 12.86 -5.28 4.77
CA HIS A 62 12.99 -3.91 4.27
C HIS A 62 13.32 -2.92 5.39
N LEU A 63 12.55 -2.93 6.49
CA LEU A 63 12.79 -2.05 7.64
C LEU A 63 14.18 -2.23 8.22
N THR A 64 14.63 -3.47 8.38
CA THR A 64 15.95 -3.76 8.96
C THR A 64 17.07 -3.27 8.05
N ALA A 65 17.03 -3.60 6.77
CA ALA A 65 18.07 -3.21 5.80
C ALA A 65 18.10 -1.69 5.58
N MET A 66 16.94 -1.07 5.35
CA MET A 66 16.84 0.38 5.10
C MET A 66 17.20 1.20 6.35
N SER A 67 16.86 0.75 7.56
CA SER A 67 17.20 1.48 8.78
C SER A 67 18.71 1.52 9.03
N ALA A 68 19.42 0.44 8.72
CA ALA A 68 20.87 0.40 8.82
C ALA A 68 21.54 1.38 7.86
N LEU A 69 21.13 1.38 6.56
CA LEU A 69 21.66 2.29 5.56
C LEU A 69 21.28 3.74 5.84
N LYS A 70 20.06 4.00 6.30
CA LYS A 70 19.64 5.34 6.70
C LYS A 70 20.49 5.87 7.87
N SER A 71 20.83 5.02 8.83
CA SER A 71 21.72 5.42 9.91
C SER A 71 23.14 5.76 9.43
N GLN A 72 23.66 5.03 8.43
CA GLN A 72 24.96 5.32 7.82
C GLN A 72 24.89 6.63 7.03
N GLU A 73 23.85 6.84 6.26
CA GLU A 73 23.60 8.08 5.52
C GLU A 73 23.54 9.31 6.44
N ASP A 74 22.77 9.21 7.54
CA ASP A 74 22.65 10.27 8.53
C ASP A 74 24.01 10.59 9.18
N ALA A 75 24.82 9.56 9.46
CA ALA A 75 26.18 9.73 9.97
C ALA A 75 27.09 10.41 8.94
N ALA A 76 27.04 9.98 7.68
CA ALA A 76 27.82 10.60 6.59
C ALA A 76 27.40 12.06 6.36
N ARG A 77 26.11 12.36 6.37
CA ARG A 77 25.58 13.74 6.29
C ARG A 77 26.04 14.61 7.45
N LYS A 78 25.99 14.08 8.67
CA LYS A 78 26.47 14.78 9.87
C LYS A 78 27.97 15.08 9.78
N ASN A 79 28.76 14.11 9.36
CA ASN A 79 30.20 14.30 9.18
C ASN A 79 30.52 15.38 8.13
N LEU A 80 29.81 15.36 7.01
CA LEU A 80 29.95 16.39 5.97
C LEU A 80 29.52 17.76 6.48
N LEU A 81 28.42 17.86 7.21
CA LEU A 81 27.93 19.08 7.85
C LEU A 81 28.98 19.71 8.75
N LEU A 82 29.49 18.94 9.73
CA LEU A 82 30.47 19.45 10.69
C LEU A 82 31.80 19.83 10.02
N TYR A 83 32.21 19.08 8.99
CA TYR A 83 33.40 19.43 8.21
C TYR A 83 33.24 20.77 7.46
N LEU A 84 32.09 20.97 6.78
CA LEU A 84 31.82 22.23 6.06
C LEU A 84 31.70 23.42 7.01
N ASP A 85 31.07 23.25 8.17
CA ASP A 85 30.99 24.27 9.21
C ASP A 85 32.39 24.69 9.68
N GLY A 86 33.25 23.72 9.99
CA GLY A 86 34.65 23.98 10.33
C GLY A 86 35.42 24.72 9.23
N CYS A 87 35.22 24.38 7.94
CA CYS A 87 35.84 25.04 6.81
C CYS A 87 35.40 26.49 6.64
N LEU A 88 34.15 26.84 6.95
CA LEU A 88 33.65 28.22 6.90
C LEU A 88 34.38 29.13 7.88
N HIS A 89 34.92 28.59 8.98
CA HIS A 89 35.69 29.33 9.98
C HIS A 89 37.17 29.45 9.65
N GLN A 90 37.74 28.48 8.95
CA GLN A 90 39.18 28.34 8.79
C GLN A 90 39.69 28.62 7.37
N ALA A 91 38.90 28.37 6.33
CA ALA A 91 39.30 28.47 4.95
C ALA A 91 39.07 29.89 4.38
N ASP A 92 40.01 30.32 3.51
CA ASP A 92 39.86 31.57 2.74
C ASP A 92 38.91 31.35 1.55
N LEU A 93 37.63 31.41 1.86
CA LEU A 93 36.52 31.22 0.90
C LEU A 93 36.01 32.58 0.43
N ASN A 94 35.88 32.74 -0.89
CA ASN A 94 35.24 33.93 -1.45
C ASN A 94 33.71 33.97 -1.10
N PRO A 95 33.05 35.13 -1.22
CA PRO A 95 31.64 35.28 -0.86
C PRO A 95 30.70 34.32 -1.57
N LYS A 96 31.00 33.91 -2.83
CA LYS A 96 30.17 32.94 -3.57
C LYS A 96 30.30 31.52 -2.98
N HIS A 97 31.53 31.10 -2.67
CA HIS A 97 31.79 29.81 -2.06
C HIS A 97 31.20 29.74 -0.65
N ARG A 98 31.28 30.81 0.15
CA ARG A 98 30.65 30.88 1.47
C ARG A 98 29.17 30.72 1.36
N ARG A 99 28.47 31.43 0.47
CA ARG A 99 27.04 31.32 0.24
C ARG A 99 26.64 29.88 -0.16
N SER A 100 27.39 29.28 -1.11
CA SER A 100 27.11 27.89 -1.52
C SER A 100 27.30 26.91 -0.36
N ALA A 101 28.37 27.06 0.44
CA ALA A 101 28.59 26.19 1.60
C ALA A 101 27.48 26.35 2.65
N THR A 102 27.04 27.57 2.95
CA THR A 102 25.92 27.84 3.87
C THR A 102 24.63 27.20 3.39
N GLN A 103 24.31 27.29 2.11
CA GLN A 103 23.13 26.64 1.55
C GLN A 103 23.17 25.10 1.72
N ILE A 104 24.34 24.49 1.46
CA ILE A 104 24.53 23.04 1.64
C ILE A 104 24.41 22.67 3.12
N ILE A 105 25.01 23.45 4.03
CA ILE A 105 24.90 23.25 5.48
C ILE A 105 23.45 23.28 5.92
N LEU A 106 22.67 24.27 5.50
CA LEU A 106 21.26 24.38 5.87
C LEU A 106 20.45 23.19 5.32
N GLY A 107 20.66 22.77 4.08
CA GLY A 107 20.01 21.59 3.52
C GLY A 107 20.38 20.28 4.24
N LEU A 108 21.64 20.14 4.70
CA LEU A 108 22.05 19.01 5.52
C LEU A 108 21.40 19.04 6.92
N CYS A 109 21.25 20.22 7.53
CA CYS A 109 20.55 20.39 8.79
C CYS A 109 19.07 19.99 8.66
N GLU A 110 18.39 20.41 7.61
CA GLU A 110 17.01 20.02 7.32
C GLU A 110 16.87 18.50 7.15
N ALA A 111 17.76 17.89 6.37
CA ALA A 111 17.78 16.44 6.16
C ALA A 111 17.97 15.65 7.47
N LEU A 112 18.67 16.24 8.45
CA LEU A 112 18.96 15.64 9.76
C LEU A 112 17.98 16.08 10.87
N ALA A 113 17.01 16.94 10.59
CA ALA A 113 16.08 17.51 11.60
C ALA A 113 15.32 16.43 12.40
N HIS A 114 15.01 15.28 11.76
CA HIS A 114 14.33 14.15 12.39
C HIS A 114 15.12 13.50 13.54
N LYS A 115 16.44 13.73 13.65
CA LYS A 115 17.28 13.17 14.73
C LYS A 115 17.26 13.97 16.03
N ASN A 116 16.76 15.21 16.03
CA ASN A 116 16.82 16.11 17.16
C ASN A 116 18.22 16.23 17.80
N ASP A 117 19.26 16.25 16.94
CA ASP A 117 20.67 16.30 17.36
C ASP A 117 21.06 17.74 17.74
N GLY A 118 21.50 17.94 19.00
CA GLY A 118 21.84 19.27 19.50
C GLY A 118 23.00 19.95 18.75
N GLN A 119 23.96 19.19 18.20
CA GLN A 119 25.04 19.75 17.37
C GLN A 119 24.52 20.25 16.02
N VAL A 120 23.64 19.47 15.39
CA VAL A 120 22.98 19.88 14.14
C VAL A 120 22.16 21.14 14.34
N GLN A 121 21.39 21.20 15.44
CA GLN A 121 20.57 22.36 15.80
C GLN A 121 21.45 23.60 16.09
N ALA A 122 22.59 23.43 16.74
CA ALA A 122 23.52 24.55 16.98
C ALA A 122 24.07 25.12 15.69
N VAL A 123 24.50 24.25 14.74
CA VAL A 123 24.99 24.67 13.44
C VAL A 123 23.88 25.35 12.62
N PHE A 124 22.66 24.81 12.66
CA PHE A 124 21.50 25.42 12.02
C PHE A 124 21.28 26.84 12.52
N ASN A 125 21.18 27.04 13.83
CA ASN A 125 20.95 28.35 14.45
C ASN A 125 22.06 29.36 14.16
N GLN A 126 23.32 28.88 13.98
CA GLN A 126 24.46 29.73 13.66
C GLN A 126 24.43 30.25 12.22
N HIS A 127 23.96 29.44 11.28
CA HIS A 127 23.96 29.76 9.84
C HIS A 127 22.60 30.24 9.32
N HIS A 128 21.56 30.08 10.11
CA HIS A 128 20.21 30.49 9.77
C HIS A 128 20.00 31.94 10.19
N SER A 129 20.07 32.87 9.24
CA SER A 129 19.75 34.28 9.50
C SER A 129 18.25 34.53 9.40
N GLU A 130 17.73 35.57 10.08
CA GLU A 130 16.31 35.98 9.95
C GLU A 130 15.95 36.36 8.50
N GLU A 131 16.90 36.92 7.75
CA GLU A 131 16.71 37.25 6.33
C GLU A 131 16.60 35.98 5.45
N ASP A 132 17.41 34.94 5.73
CA ASP A 132 17.33 33.67 5.03
C ASP A 132 16.04 32.92 5.39
N ALA A 133 15.58 33.01 6.64
CA ALA A 133 14.30 32.45 7.08
C ALA A 133 13.10 33.09 6.37
N GLN A 134 13.13 34.40 6.21
CA GLN A 134 12.09 35.15 5.48
C GLN A 134 12.10 34.79 3.99
N ALA A 135 13.27 34.73 3.38
CA ALA A 135 13.41 34.32 1.97
C ALA A 135 12.93 32.88 1.73
N LEU A 136 13.25 31.93 2.61
CA LEU A 136 12.78 30.56 2.53
C LEU A 136 11.26 30.45 2.74
N ALA A 137 10.70 31.22 3.67
CA ALA A 137 9.26 31.29 3.91
C ALA A 137 8.51 31.93 2.72
N GLU A 138 9.08 32.92 2.05
CA GLU A 138 8.54 33.50 0.83
C GLU A 138 8.62 32.52 -0.36
N GLU A 139 9.73 31.80 -0.52
CA GLU A 139 9.88 30.76 -1.54
C GLU A 139 8.89 29.60 -1.31
N ALA A 140 8.69 29.17 -0.05
CA ALA A 140 7.72 28.14 0.31
C ALA A 140 6.29 28.60 0.01
N ARG A 141 5.94 29.86 0.31
CA ARG A 141 4.62 30.43 -0.01
C ARG A 141 4.39 30.54 -1.50
N ALA A 142 5.38 31.03 -2.25
CA ALA A 142 5.30 31.09 -3.70
C ALA A 142 5.13 29.71 -4.32
N GLY A 143 5.83 28.69 -3.80
CA GLY A 143 5.65 27.30 -4.17
C GLY A 143 4.26 26.75 -3.85
N ALA A 144 3.69 27.12 -2.69
CA ALA A 144 2.32 26.73 -2.30
C ALA A 144 1.26 27.39 -3.20
N GLU A 145 1.40 28.66 -3.53
CA GLU A 145 0.50 29.36 -4.46
C GLU A 145 0.58 28.78 -5.87
N HIS A 146 1.78 28.43 -6.32
CA HIS A 146 1.98 27.78 -7.61
C HIS A 146 1.32 26.38 -7.63
N ALA A 147 1.56 25.56 -6.61
CA ALA A 147 0.93 24.25 -6.48
C ALA A 147 -0.60 24.34 -6.43
N LYS A 148 -1.16 25.38 -5.78
CA LYS A 148 -2.59 25.66 -5.74
C LYS A 148 -3.10 25.97 -7.15
N ALA A 149 -2.44 26.85 -7.88
CA ALA A 149 -2.82 27.22 -9.26
C ALA A 149 -2.78 26.01 -10.20
N VAL A 150 -1.72 25.18 -10.12
CA VAL A 150 -1.59 23.92 -10.89
C VAL A 150 -2.74 22.98 -10.57
N PHE A 151 -3.06 22.79 -9.29
CA PHE A 151 -4.14 21.91 -8.88
C PHE A 151 -5.51 22.42 -9.37
N GLU A 152 -5.76 23.71 -9.25
CA GLU A 152 -7.02 24.34 -9.69
C GLU A 152 -7.21 24.26 -11.21
N ASP A 153 -6.14 24.40 -11.97
CA ASP A 153 -6.14 24.26 -13.44
C ASP A 153 -6.38 22.81 -13.86
N LEU A 154 -5.66 21.87 -13.25
CA LEU A 154 -5.76 20.43 -13.57
C LEU A 154 -7.14 19.84 -13.25
N PHE A 155 -7.77 20.29 -12.18
CA PHE A 155 -9.04 19.74 -11.70
C PHE A 155 -10.24 20.67 -11.96
N GLY A 156 -10.00 21.88 -12.49
CA GLY A 156 -11.03 22.84 -12.90
C GLY A 156 -11.88 23.34 -11.73
N LYS A 157 -11.36 23.37 -10.50
CA LYS A 157 -12.09 23.77 -9.29
C LYS A 157 -11.16 24.37 -8.24
N PRO A 158 -11.66 25.39 -7.51
CA PRO A 158 -10.88 25.99 -6.42
C PRO A 158 -10.63 24.99 -5.29
N LEU A 159 -9.44 25.05 -4.72
CA LEU A 159 -9.04 24.29 -3.55
C LEU A 159 -9.53 24.98 -2.29
N HIS A 160 -10.47 24.34 -1.59
CA HIS A 160 -11.04 24.90 -0.36
C HIS A 160 -10.09 24.71 0.83
N GLY A 161 -9.87 25.79 1.62
CA GLY A 161 -9.02 25.73 2.82
C GLY A 161 -7.52 25.74 2.52
N ALA A 162 -7.11 26.18 1.34
CA ALA A 162 -5.71 26.27 0.95
C ALA A 162 -5.00 27.56 1.43
N ASP A 163 -5.75 28.53 1.93
CA ASP A 163 -5.20 29.85 2.30
C ASP A 163 -4.28 29.78 3.53
N ASP A 164 -4.44 28.75 4.38
CA ASP A 164 -3.58 28.47 5.54
C ASP A 164 -2.44 27.48 5.23
N LEU A 165 -2.31 27.00 3.99
CA LEU A 165 -1.29 26.04 3.60
C LEU A 165 -0.08 26.78 3.02
N HIS A 166 1.06 26.66 3.71
CA HIS A 166 2.27 27.41 3.38
C HIS A 166 3.34 26.61 2.61
N THR A 167 3.05 25.34 2.26
CA THR A 167 3.96 24.48 1.49
C THR A 167 3.24 23.81 0.33
N ALA A 168 3.94 23.61 -0.79
CA ALA A 168 3.41 22.94 -1.97
C ALA A 168 2.90 21.52 -1.66
N GLU A 169 3.59 20.81 -0.76
CA GLU A 169 3.25 19.45 -0.34
C GLU A 169 1.91 19.40 0.42
N ALA A 170 1.69 20.33 1.35
CA ALA A 170 0.44 20.44 2.09
C ALA A 170 -0.74 20.81 1.16
N VAL A 171 -0.52 21.67 0.17
CA VAL A 171 -1.51 22.01 -0.86
C VAL A 171 -1.87 20.78 -1.71
N PHE A 172 -0.87 20.00 -2.11
CA PHE A 172 -1.09 18.79 -2.92
C PHE A 172 -1.86 17.70 -2.14
N GLU A 173 -1.51 17.49 -0.86
CA GLU A 173 -2.26 16.56 0.02
C GLU A 173 -3.72 16.99 0.22
N ALA A 174 -3.95 18.27 0.46
CA ALA A 174 -5.30 18.82 0.60
C ALA A 174 -6.10 18.65 -0.69
N GLY A 175 -5.46 18.88 -1.83
CA GLY A 175 -6.04 18.69 -3.15
C GLY A 175 -6.44 17.25 -3.43
N LEU A 176 -5.56 16.30 -3.17
CA LEU A 176 -5.84 14.87 -3.33
C LEU A 176 -6.97 14.41 -2.40
N ARG A 177 -7.06 14.94 -1.18
CA ARG A 177 -8.15 14.65 -0.25
C ARG A 177 -9.48 15.15 -0.81
N GLN A 178 -9.53 16.41 -1.26
CA GLN A 178 -10.74 17.00 -1.88
C GLN A 178 -11.18 16.23 -3.13
N TYR A 179 -10.24 15.78 -3.95
CA TYR A 179 -10.53 14.96 -5.15
C TYR A 179 -11.14 13.61 -4.78
N ARG A 180 -10.57 12.90 -3.79
CA ARG A 180 -11.10 11.61 -3.30
C ARG A 180 -12.52 11.76 -2.76
N GLU A 181 -12.77 12.76 -1.92
CA GLU A 181 -14.12 13.02 -1.40
C GLU A 181 -15.12 13.32 -2.51
N GLN A 182 -14.70 14.03 -3.55
CA GLN A 182 -15.56 14.32 -4.69
C GLN A 182 -15.87 13.06 -5.51
N GLN A 183 -14.88 12.23 -5.78
CA GLN A 183 -15.09 10.94 -6.47
C GLN A 183 -16.07 10.08 -5.71
N GLN A 184 -15.92 9.98 -4.40
CA GLN A 184 -16.83 9.22 -3.55
C GLN A 184 -18.27 9.75 -3.61
N ARG A 185 -18.44 11.07 -3.53
CA ARG A 185 -19.77 11.70 -3.70
C ARG A 185 -20.39 11.50 -5.09
N LEU A 186 -19.57 11.42 -6.12
CA LEU A 186 -20.03 11.13 -7.49
C LEU A 186 -20.45 9.67 -7.65
N GLU A 187 -19.71 8.76 -7.05
CA GLU A 187 -20.04 7.34 -7.01
C GLU A 187 -21.32 7.08 -6.22
N ASP A 188 -21.46 7.67 -5.04
CA ASP A 188 -22.68 7.61 -4.24
C ASP A 188 -23.91 8.13 -5.00
N LYS A 189 -23.75 9.27 -5.70
CA LYS A 189 -24.81 9.82 -6.58
C LYS A 189 -25.12 8.91 -7.77
N ARG A 190 -24.12 8.27 -8.36
CA ARG A 190 -24.31 7.27 -9.44
C ARG A 190 -25.04 6.03 -8.94
N GLN A 191 -24.64 5.52 -7.78
CA GLN A 191 -25.30 4.37 -7.14
C GLN A 191 -26.74 4.69 -6.76
N ALA A 192 -26.98 5.85 -6.14
CA ALA A 192 -28.33 6.33 -5.83
C ALA A 192 -29.21 6.53 -7.06
N LYS A 193 -28.66 7.05 -8.18
CA LYS A 193 -29.37 7.17 -9.46
C LYS A 193 -29.63 5.82 -10.10
N LYS A 194 -28.70 4.86 -10.03
CA LYS A 194 -28.89 3.48 -10.50
C LYS A 194 -29.97 2.75 -9.69
N ALA A 195 -29.98 2.94 -8.37
CA ALA A 195 -31.01 2.39 -7.49
C ALA A 195 -32.42 2.93 -7.79
N LYS A 196 -32.54 4.24 -8.04
CA LYS A 196 -33.82 4.91 -8.39
C LYS A 196 -34.33 4.57 -9.79
N LYS A 197 -33.44 4.17 -10.74
CA LYS A 197 -33.84 3.82 -12.12
C LYS A 197 -34.26 2.35 -12.30
N LYS A 198 -34.10 1.50 -11.30
CA LYS A 198 -34.56 0.10 -11.42
C LYS A 198 -36.09 0.04 -11.40
N PRO A 199 -36.73 -0.61 -12.38
CA PRO A 199 -38.18 -0.83 -12.35
C PRO A 199 -38.60 -1.54 -11.06
N ALA A 200 -39.76 -1.19 -10.50
CA ALA A 200 -40.26 -1.77 -9.24
C ALA A 200 -40.30 -3.31 -9.25
N ALA A 201 -40.64 -3.89 -10.41
CA ALA A 201 -40.64 -5.34 -10.62
C ALA A 201 -39.22 -5.97 -10.48
N ARG A 202 -38.17 -5.22 -10.85
CA ARG A 202 -36.77 -5.68 -10.71
C ARG A 202 -36.29 -5.55 -9.26
N GLN A 203 -36.72 -4.50 -8.57
CA GLN A 203 -36.43 -4.32 -7.14
C GLN A 203 -37.07 -5.41 -6.30
N LEU A 204 -38.32 -5.81 -6.61
CA LEU A 204 -39.00 -6.92 -5.94
C LEU A 204 -38.30 -8.27 -6.20
N LYS A 205 -37.86 -8.51 -7.44
CA LYS A 205 -37.04 -9.72 -7.76
C LYS A 205 -35.73 -9.74 -7.04
N ASP A 206 -34.99 -8.63 -7.01
CA ASP A 206 -33.71 -8.51 -6.30
C ASP A 206 -33.92 -8.74 -4.79
N ALA A 207 -34.99 -8.19 -4.20
CA ALA A 207 -35.33 -8.40 -2.79
C ALA A 207 -35.67 -9.84 -2.48
N GLN A 208 -36.48 -10.50 -3.33
CA GLN A 208 -36.81 -11.90 -3.18
C GLN A 208 -35.58 -12.80 -3.27
N GLN A 209 -34.71 -12.56 -4.24
CA GLN A 209 -33.45 -13.30 -4.40
C GLN A 209 -32.53 -13.16 -3.19
N LYS A 210 -32.45 -11.97 -2.58
CA LYS A 210 -31.69 -11.75 -1.34
C LYS A 210 -32.31 -12.49 -0.15
N MET A 211 -33.62 -12.57 -0.05
CA MET A 211 -34.30 -13.37 0.99
C MET A 211 -34.00 -14.85 0.80
N ASP A 212 -34.07 -15.35 -0.42
CA ASP A 212 -33.80 -16.76 -0.74
C ASP A 212 -32.31 -17.09 -0.49
N ALA A 213 -31.38 -16.18 -0.80
CA ALA A 213 -29.98 -16.31 -0.49
C ALA A 213 -29.68 -16.38 1.01
N ASN A 214 -30.30 -15.51 1.82
CA ASN A 214 -30.16 -15.54 3.26
C ASN A 214 -30.81 -16.84 3.87
N THR A 215 -31.87 -17.33 3.26
CA THR A 215 -32.50 -18.61 3.67
C THR A 215 -31.57 -19.77 3.37
N ALA A 216 -30.90 -19.78 2.22
CA ALA A 216 -29.93 -20.81 1.86
C ALA A 216 -28.74 -20.79 2.84
N LEU A 217 -28.18 -19.61 3.14
CA LEU A 217 -27.11 -19.46 4.14
C LEU A 217 -27.51 -20.00 5.51
N ARG A 218 -28.69 -19.62 5.99
CA ARG A 218 -29.24 -20.13 7.26
C ARG A 218 -29.40 -21.65 7.25
N THR A 219 -29.77 -22.24 6.12
CA THR A 219 -29.94 -23.68 6.01
C THR A 219 -28.62 -24.41 6.19
N VAL A 220 -27.55 -23.95 5.50
CA VAL A 220 -26.21 -24.49 5.65
C VAL A 220 -25.70 -24.31 7.09
N TYR A 221 -25.88 -23.16 7.68
CA TYR A 221 -25.50 -22.88 9.07
C TYR A 221 -26.21 -23.84 10.06
N ARG A 222 -27.53 -24.02 9.93
CA ARG A 222 -28.29 -24.91 10.82
C ARG A 222 -27.84 -26.37 10.72
N GLN A 223 -27.49 -26.82 9.52
CA GLN A 223 -26.96 -28.17 9.32
C GLN A 223 -25.62 -28.34 10.05
N LEU A 224 -24.72 -27.40 9.90
CA LEU A 224 -23.42 -27.38 10.59
C LEU A 224 -23.59 -27.28 12.11
N ALA A 225 -24.40 -26.34 12.58
CA ALA A 225 -24.67 -26.16 14.01
C ALA A 225 -25.25 -27.40 14.66
N SER A 226 -26.19 -28.12 13.98
CA SER A 226 -26.76 -29.37 14.47
C SER A 226 -25.72 -30.49 14.57
N ALA A 227 -24.76 -30.54 13.65
CA ALA A 227 -23.73 -31.57 13.61
C ALA A 227 -22.61 -31.34 14.61
N LEU A 228 -22.27 -30.05 14.83
CA LEU A 228 -21.17 -29.63 15.70
C LEU A 228 -21.61 -29.32 17.13
N HIS A 229 -22.87 -29.55 17.50
CA HIS A 229 -23.35 -29.22 18.84
C HIS A 229 -22.57 -29.99 19.92
N PRO A 230 -21.82 -29.29 20.80
CA PRO A 230 -20.91 -29.93 21.76
C PRO A 230 -21.65 -30.84 22.78
N ASP A 231 -22.93 -30.55 23.11
CA ASP A 231 -23.69 -31.34 24.07
C ASP A 231 -24.03 -32.77 23.60
N ARG A 232 -23.82 -33.02 22.29
CA ARG A 232 -24.06 -34.34 21.69
C ARG A 232 -22.84 -35.24 21.66
N GLU A 233 -21.70 -34.71 22.12
CA GLU A 233 -20.42 -35.42 22.08
C GLU A 233 -20.00 -35.87 23.48
N PRO A 234 -19.98 -37.19 23.75
CA PRO A 234 -19.53 -37.71 25.04
C PRO A 234 -18.02 -37.64 25.27
N ASP A 235 -17.24 -37.65 24.19
CA ASP A 235 -15.77 -37.54 24.27
C ASP A 235 -15.35 -36.09 24.48
N GLU A 236 -14.52 -35.84 25.48
CA GLU A 236 -14.06 -34.51 25.87
C GLU A 236 -13.14 -33.89 24.81
N THR A 237 -12.30 -34.68 24.16
CA THR A 237 -11.38 -34.20 23.09
C THR A 237 -12.15 -33.82 21.84
N GLU A 238 -13.10 -34.65 21.41
CA GLU A 238 -14.00 -34.36 20.28
C GLU A 238 -14.95 -33.20 20.60
N ARG A 239 -15.37 -33.05 21.85
CA ARG A 239 -16.17 -31.89 22.29
C ARG A 239 -15.44 -30.59 22.16
N LEU A 240 -14.18 -30.53 22.56
CA LEU A 240 -13.30 -29.34 22.38
C LEU A 240 -13.08 -29.03 20.90
N ARG A 241 -12.83 -30.04 20.06
CA ARG A 241 -12.70 -29.90 18.62
C ARG A 241 -13.97 -29.36 17.98
N LYS A 242 -15.14 -29.92 18.34
CA LYS A 242 -16.43 -29.43 17.84
C LYS A 242 -16.75 -28.03 18.30
N THR A 243 -16.34 -27.63 19.51
CA THR A 243 -16.49 -26.27 20.02
C THR A 243 -15.65 -25.27 19.20
N ALA A 244 -14.42 -25.62 18.87
CA ALA A 244 -13.58 -24.78 18.01
C ALA A 244 -14.18 -24.61 16.60
N LEU A 245 -14.59 -25.72 15.97
CA LEU A 245 -15.26 -25.68 14.66
C LEU A 245 -16.59 -24.91 14.70
N MET A 246 -17.36 -24.99 15.78
CA MET A 246 -18.58 -24.20 15.94
C MET A 246 -18.29 -22.70 16.02
N SER A 247 -17.18 -22.31 16.64
CA SER A 247 -16.72 -20.92 16.66
C SER A 247 -16.40 -20.41 15.23
N GLU A 248 -15.72 -21.23 14.41
CA GLU A 248 -15.45 -20.92 13.00
C GLU A 248 -16.75 -20.81 12.18
N VAL A 249 -17.71 -21.72 12.38
CA VAL A 249 -19.03 -21.69 11.74
C VAL A 249 -19.77 -20.40 12.08
N ASN A 250 -19.78 -20.00 13.36
CA ASN A 250 -20.42 -18.75 13.79
C ASN A 250 -19.76 -17.54 13.13
N ALA A 251 -18.43 -17.47 13.16
CA ALA A 251 -17.68 -16.37 12.54
C ALA A 251 -17.90 -16.30 11.02
N ALA A 252 -17.98 -17.43 10.33
CA ALA A 252 -18.29 -17.48 8.90
C ALA A 252 -19.74 -17.04 8.61
N TYR A 253 -20.70 -17.43 9.47
CA TYR A 253 -22.09 -17.03 9.33
C TYR A 253 -22.29 -15.52 9.54
N ASP A 254 -21.67 -14.94 10.57
CA ASP A 254 -21.75 -13.51 10.87
C ASP A 254 -21.19 -12.66 9.73
N ARG A 255 -20.10 -13.12 9.09
CA ARG A 255 -19.51 -12.52 7.90
C ARG A 255 -20.25 -12.83 6.61
N LYS A 256 -21.32 -13.64 6.66
CA LYS A 256 -22.07 -14.17 5.49
C LYS A 256 -21.17 -14.91 4.49
N ASN A 257 -20.08 -15.50 4.96
CA ASN A 257 -19.11 -16.22 4.14
C ASN A 257 -19.62 -17.64 3.81
N LEU A 258 -20.38 -17.74 2.71
CA LEU A 258 -20.95 -19.01 2.26
C LEU A 258 -19.85 -20.02 1.87
N SER A 259 -18.77 -19.55 1.26
CA SER A 259 -17.67 -20.41 0.83
C SER A 259 -17.04 -21.14 2.01
N GLU A 260 -16.81 -20.45 3.13
CA GLU A 260 -16.23 -21.03 4.34
C GLU A 260 -17.18 -22.02 5.02
N LEU A 261 -18.47 -21.69 5.09
CA LEU A 261 -19.48 -22.61 5.58
C LEU A 261 -19.54 -23.90 4.74
N LEU A 262 -19.43 -23.80 3.43
CA LEU A 262 -19.40 -24.97 2.54
C LEU A 262 -18.11 -25.79 2.69
N LYS A 263 -16.96 -25.13 2.90
CA LYS A 263 -15.69 -25.81 3.21
C LYS A 263 -15.79 -26.60 4.51
N LEU A 264 -16.30 -25.98 5.57
CA LEU A 264 -16.50 -26.63 6.87
C LEU A 264 -17.47 -27.81 6.75
N GLN A 265 -18.53 -27.67 5.96
CA GLN A 265 -19.51 -28.74 5.72
C GLN A 265 -18.85 -29.92 4.97
N LEU A 266 -17.95 -29.65 4.03
CA LEU A 266 -17.20 -30.69 3.32
C LEU A 266 -16.18 -31.39 4.22
N GLN A 267 -15.46 -30.64 5.07
CA GLN A 267 -14.49 -31.20 6.03
C GLN A 267 -15.12 -32.15 7.03
N LEU A 268 -16.36 -31.89 7.39
CA LEU A 268 -17.15 -32.75 8.29
C LEU A 268 -17.75 -34.01 7.62
N ALA A 269 -17.40 -34.25 6.36
CA ALA A 269 -17.92 -35.35 5.52
C ALA A 269 -19.44 -35.42 5.47
N GLN A 270 -20.13 -34.28 5.73
CA GLN A 270 -21.59 -34.20 5.77
C GLN A 270 -22.24 -33.89 4.42
N ILE A 271 -21.42 -33.54 3.42
CA ILE A 271 -21.86 -33.44 2.05
C ILE A 271 -21.27 -34.60 1.26
N ASP A 272 -22.12 -35.54 0.90
CA ASP A 272 -21.89 -36.36 -0.26
C ASP A 272 -21.91 -35.44 -1.51
N SER A 273 -20.90 -35.51 -2.36
CA SER A 273 -20.83 -34.74 -3.63
C SER A 273 -22.10 -34.96 -4.47
N ALA A 274 -22.77 -36.10 -4.31
CA ALA A 274 -24.07 -36.40 -4.87
C ALA A 274 -25.21 -35.58 -4.23
N ALA A 275 -25.07 -35.07 -3.02
CA ALA A 275 -26.09 -34.21 -2.40
C ALA A 275 -26.07 -32.79 -2.98
N LEU A 276 -24.91 -32.26 -3.34
CA LEU A 276 -24.81 -30.97 -4.02
C LEU A 276 -25.40 -31.03 -5.45
N SER A 277 -25.28 -32.15 -6.14
CA SER A 277 -25.90 -32.34 -7.46
C SER A 277 -27.43 -32.41 -7.43
N ARG A 278 -28.04 -32.66 -6.26
CA ARG A 278 -29.49 -32.71 -6.06
C ARG A 278 -30.11 -31.39 -5.57
N ILE A 279 -29.29 -30.35 -5.35
CA ILE A 279 -29.82 -29.04 -4.96
C ILE A 279 -30.57 -28.45 -6.15
N ALA A 280 -31.81 -28.03 -5.92
CA ALA A 280 -32.61 -27.37 -6.95
C ALA A 280 -31.94 -26.12 -7.50
N ASP A 281 -32.00 -25.88 -8.81
CA ASP A 281 -31.37 -24.78 -9.50
C ASP A 281 -31.71 -23.40 -8.91
N ASP A 282 -32.92 -23.24 -8.37
CA ASP A 282 -33.33 -21.99 -7.70
C ASP A 282 -32.50 -21.70 -6.45
N LYS A 283 -32.20 -22.73 -5.65
CA LYS A 283 -31.33 -22.58 -4.46
C LYS A 283 -29.87 -22.30 -4.86
N LEU A 284 -29.40 -22.97 -5.92
CA LEU A 284 -28.06 -22.70 -6.46
C LEU A 284 -27.93 -21.26 -6.99
N ASN A 285 -28.96 -20.75 -7.67
CA ASN A 285 -28.98 -19.37 -8.14
C ASN A 285 -28.98 -18.36 -6.97
N ALA A 286 -29.68 -18.67 -5.87
CA ALA A 286 -29.65 -17.86 -4.66
C ALA A 286 -28.26 -17.87 -4.00
N MET A 287 -27.57 -19.03 -3.94
CA MET A 287 -26.20 -19.15 -3.46
C MET A 287 -25.20 -18.43 -4.37
N CYS A 288 -25.40 -18.49 -5.69
CA CYS A 288 -24.59 -17.74 -6.66
C CYS A 288 -24.63 -16.21 -6.44
N LEU A 289 -25.73 -15.67 -5.94
CA LEU A 289 -25.83 -14.24 -5.64
C LEU A 289 -24.91 -13.88 -4.47
N LEU A 290 -24.92 -14.68 -3.39
CA LEU A 290 -24.02 -14.47 -2.23
C LEU A 290 -22.55 -14.62 -2.62
N LEU A 291 -22.21 -15.66 -3.40
CA LEU A 291 -20.84 -15.86 -3.86
C LEU A 291 -20.38 -14.71 -4.76
N LYS A 292 -21.27 -14.13 -5.56
CA LYS A 292 -20.96 -12.96 -6.38
C LYS A 292 -20.69 -11.70 -5.54
N GLU A 293 -21.53 -11.44 -4.54
CA GLU A 293 -21.29 -10.35 -3.57
C GLU A 293 -19.96 -10.56 -2.83
N GLN A 294 -19.63 -11.82 -2.49
CA GLN A 294 -18.37 -12.17 -1.85
C GLN A 294 -17.16 -12.01 -2.78
N VAL A 295 -17.29 -12.36 -4.07
CA VAL A 295 -16.23 -12.11 -5.09
C VAL A 295 -15.98 -10.61 -5.23
N GLU A 296 -17.03 -9.80 -5.34
CA GLU A 296 -16.89 -8.33 -5.45
C GLU A 296 -16.15 -7.75 -4.23
N ALA A 297 -16.50 -8.18 -3.01
CA ALA A 297 -15.79 -7.73 -1.81
C ALA A 297 -14.33 -8.18 -1.76
N LEU A 298 -14.04 -9.45 -2.12
CA LEU A 298 -12.66 -9.95 -2.15
C LEU A 298 -11.81 -9.31 -3.25
N GLU A 299 -12.39 -8.91 -4.38
CA GLU A 299 -11.70 -8.15 -5.43
C GLU A 299 -11.32 -6.75 -4.94
N GLU A 300 -12.18 -6.11 -4.13
CA GLU A 300 -11.87 -4.85 -3.46
C GLU A 300 -10.75 -5.03 -2.42
N ASP A 301 -10.83 -6.08 -1.60
CA ASP A 301 -9.81 -6.41 -0.59
C ASP A 301 -8.43 -6.71 -1.23
N GLU A 302 -8.41 -7.49 -2.34
CA GLU A 302 -7.18 -7.79 -3.09
C GLU A 302 -6.56 -6.51 -3.66
N ALA A 303 -7.36 -5.64 -4.27
CA ALA A 303 -6.91 -4.37 -4.82
C ALA A 303 -6.35 -3.45 -3.72
N GLN A 304 -7.01 -3.41 -2.56
CA GLN A 304 -6.55 -2.67 -1.39
C GLN A 304 -5.21 -3.21 -0.86
N ALA A 305 -5.08 -4.53 -0.71
CA ALA A 305 -3.85 -5.17 -0.25
C ALA A 305 -2.67 -4.88 -1.21
N GLN A 306 -2.92 -4.94 -2.52
CA GLN A 306 -1.91 -4.59 -3.54
C GLN A 306 -1.51 -3.13 -3.47
N PHE A 307 -2.48 -2.22 -3.27
CA PHE A 307 -2.20 -0.79 -3.12
C PHE A 307 -1.35 -0.51 -1.88
N GLU A 308 -1.70 -1.11 -0.74
CA GLU A 308 -0.95 -0.95 0.51
C GLU A 308 0.49 -1.45 0.39
N ILE A 309 0.71 -2.60 -0.26
CA ILE A 309 2.06 -3.13 -0.49
C ILE A 309 2.88 -2.16 -1.36
N ARG A 310 2.32 -1.69 -2.48
CA ARG A 310 3.00 -0.75 -3.37
C ARG A 310 3.37 0.54 -2.64
N HIS A 311 2.42 1.12 -1.94
CA HIS A 311 2.60 2.38 -1.22
C HIS A 311 3.62 2.24 -0.08
N TYR A 312 3.47 1.22 0.77
CA TYR A 312 4.33 1.02 1.93
C TYR A 312 5.79 0.70 1.57
N LEU A 313 6.00 -0.09 0.52
CA LEU A 313 7.35 -0.46 0.07
C LEU A 313 7.93 0.51 -0.97
N GLY A 314 7.19 1.55 -1.36
CA GLY A 314 7.64 2.51 -2.38
C GLY A 314 7.83 1.89 -3.77
N VAL A 315 7.03 0.87 -4.10
CA VAL A 315 7.15 0.10 -5.36
C VAL A 315 5.95 0.34 -6.27
N ASN A 316 5.57 1.59 -6.45
CA ASN A 316 4.36 1.98 -7.18
C ASN A 316 4.35 1.53 -8.64
N ASP A 317 5.52 1.35 -9.25
CA ASP A 317 5.67 0.98 -10.67
C ASP A 317 5.62 -0.54 -10.93
N LEU A 318 5.38 -1.36 -9.89
CA LEU A 318 5.27 -2.79 -10.08
C LEU A 318 3.90 -3.18 -10.66
N ASP A 319 3.89 -3.71 -11.88
CA ASP A 319 2.69 -4.25 -12.53
C ASP A 319 2.16 -5.48 -11.79
N HIS A 320 3.06 -6.34 -11.31
CA HIS A 320 2.72 -7.59 -10.63
C HIS A 320 3.51 -7.75 -9.34
N ILE A 321 2.79 -8.05 -8.23
CA ILE A 321 3.38 -8.29 -6.91
C ILE A 321 3.66 -9.78 -6.76
N SER A 322 4.94 -10.12 -6.64
CA SER A 322 5.44 -11.47 -6.35
C SER A 322 6.65 -11.37 -5.43
N ALA A 323 7.04 -12.48 -4.81
CA ALA A 323 8.26 -12.54 -3.99
C ALA A 323 9.50 -12.09 -4.76
N GLU A 324 9.61 -12.47 -6.04
CA GLU A 324 10.73 -12.12 -6.89
C GLU A 324 10.72 -10.62 -7.28
N SER A 325 9.56 -10.07 -7.67
CA SER A 325 9.45 -8.65 -8.04
C SER A 325 9.73 -7.74 -6.85
N LEU A 326 9.24 -8.08 -5.65
CA LEU A 326 9.51 -7.35 -4.42
C LEU A 326 10.98 -7.44 -4.00
N ALA A 327 11.58 -8.63 -4.06
CA ALA A 327 13.01 -8.80 -3.75
C ALA A 327 13.89 -7.99 -4.70
N ARG A 328 13.55 -7.96 -6.00
CA ARG A 328 14.27 -7.16 -7.00
C ARG A 328 14.13 -5.66 -6.73
N ALA A 329 12.92 -5.19 -6.47
CA ALA A 329 12.66 -3.79 -6.16
C ALA A 329 13.41 -3.35 -4.88
N LEU A 330 13.39 -4.16 -3.83
CA LEU A 330 14.15 -3.92 -2.61
C LEU A 330 15.66 -3.86 -2.87
N ALA A 331 16.21 -4.79 -3.68
CA ALA A 331 17.62 -4.78 -4.01
C ALA A 331 18.04 -3.50 -4.79
N ILE A 332 17.16 -2.98 -5.65
CA ILE A 332 17.40 -1.70 -6.34
C ILE A 332 17.41 -0.56 -5.32
N GLN A 333 16.41 -0.45 -4.46
CA GLN A 333 16.33 0.60 -3.44
C GLN A 333 17.54 0.59 -2.48
N LEU A 334 17.97 -0.60 -2.05
CA LEU A 334 19.16 -0.74 -1.20
C LEU A 334 20.42 -0.28 -1.92
N ARG A 335 20.60 -0.68 -3.17
CA ARG A 335 21.76 -0.28 -3.97
C ARG A 335 21.80 1.23 -4.24
N ASP A 336 20.64 1.84 -4.50
CA ASP A 336 20.54 3.27 -4.69
C ASP A 336 20.91 4.01 -3.39
N LYS A 337 20.45 3.50 -2.25
CA LYS A 337 20.77 4.04 -0.93
C LYS A 337 22.26 3.87 -0.57
N GLU A 338 22.84 2.71 -0.86
CA GLU A 338 24.29 2.48 -0.73
C GLU A 338 25.10 3.46 -1.57
N HIS A 339 24.66 3.72 -2.80
CA HIS A 339 25.30 4.68 -3.68
C HIS A 339 25.25 6.12 -3.15
N GLU A 340 24.13 6.52 -2.52
CA GLU A 340 24.02 7.82 -1.85
C GLU A 340 25.04 7.95 -0.71
N VAL A 341 25.13 6.93 0.15
CA VAL A 341 26.12 6.89 1.26
C VAL A 341 27.55 6.97 0.72
N ASP A 342 27.88 6.14 -0.26
CA ASP A 342 29.21 6.12 -0.90
C ASP A 342 29.56 7.48 -1.54
N THR A 343 28.57 8.19 -2.06
CA THR A 343 28.79 9.50 -2.67
C THR A 343 29.11 10.54 -1.60
N LEU A 344 28.35 10.57 -0.49
CA LEU A 344 28.63 11.47 0.64
C LEU A 344 30.02 11.23 1.24
N GLU A 345 30.39 9.97 1.43
CA GLU A 345 31.73 9.62 1.96
C GLU A 345 32.86 9.95 0.96
N ARG A 346 32.65 9.74 -0.33
CA ARG A 346 33.61 10.13 -1.37
C ARG A 346 33.80 11.63 -1.42
N ASP A 347 32.72 12.40 -1.35
CA ASP A 347 32.77 13.84 -1.33
C ASP A 347 33.53 14.34 -0.10
N LEU A 348 33.23 13.82 1.09
CA LEU A 348 33.92 14.15 2.32
C LEU A 348 35.46 13.87 2.22
N ARG A 349 35.84 12.72 1.63
CA ARG A 349 37.27 12.38 1.41
C ARG A 349 37.93 13.31 0.40
N ARG A 350 37.21 13.73 -0.64
CA ARG A 350 37.70 14.60 -1.71
C ARG A 350 37.95 16.01 -1.23
N ILE A 351 37.08 16.59 -0.44
CA ILE A 351 37.11 18.01 -0.06
C ILE A 351 38.11 18.34 1.08
N GLN A 352 39.02 17.43 1.43
CA GLN A 352 39.98 17.63 2.53
C GLN A 352 41.02 18.75 2.24
N SER A 353 41.17 19.18 1.00
CA SER A 353 42.04 20.34 0.65
C SER A 353 41.19 21.54 0.24
N GLU A 354 41.68 22.75 0.53
CA GLU A 354 40.97 23.99 0.18
C GLU A 354 40.71 24.12 -1.34
N ALA A 355 41.63 23.68 -2.16
CA ALA A 355 41.48 23.71 -3.62
C ALA A 355 40.37 22.80 -4.11
N GLU A 356 40.29 21.56 -3.58
CA GLU A 356 39.22 20.60 -3.92
C GLU A 356 37.88 21.04 -3.33
N LEU A 357 37.87 21.61 -2.11
CA LEU A 357 36.66 22.18 -1.53
C LEU A 357 36.06 23.29 -2.42
N LYS A 358 36.89 24.24 -2.89
CA LYS A 358 36.44 25.31 -3.78
C LYS A 358 35.91 24.77 -5.12
N ARG A 359 36.55 23.73 -5.66
CA ARG A 359 36.08 23.05 -6.89
C ARG A 359 34.75 22.36 -6.66
N TRP A 360 34.60 21.58 -5.58
CA TRP A 360 33.39 20.88 -5.22
C TRP A 360 32.22 21.84 -4.97
N LEU A 361 32.43 22.93 -4.23
CA LEU A 361 31.38 23.93 -4.01
C LEU A 361 30.89 24.56 -5.32
N LYS A 362 31.77 24.75 -6.30
CA LYS A 362 31.38 25.24 -7.63
C LYS A 362 30.56 24.19 -8.39
N GLU A 363 30.95 22.93 -8.31
CA GLU A 363 30.21 21.81 -8.91
C GLU A 363 28.79 21.68 -8.28
N GLN A 364 28.68 21.74 -6.97
CA GLN A 364 27.39 21.70 -6.27
C GLN A 364 26.48 22.88 -6.65
N ALA A 365 27.02 24.08 -6.74
CA ALA A 365 26.28 25.27 -7.19
C ALA A 365 25.75 25.12 -8.63
N GLN A 366 26.51 24.46 -9.50
CA GLN A 366 26.12 24.21 -10.88
C GLN A 366 25.01 23.14 -10.93
N LEU A 367 25.14 22.04 -10.19
CA LEU A 367 24.13 20.99 -10.09
C LEU A 367 22.80 21.54 -9.55
N ALA A 368 22.86 22.37 -8.51
CA ALA A 368 21.67 23.02 -7.97
C ALA A 368 20.96 23.92 -8.99
N LYS A 369 21.75 24.62 -9.83
CA LYS A 369 21.21 25.47 -10.90
C LYS A 369 20.56 24.63 -12.02
N GLU A 370 21.16 23.50 -12.39
CA GLU A 370 20.64 22.58 -13.41
C GLU A 370 19.36 21.94 -12.93
N ALA A 371 19.29 21.45 -11.69
CA ALA A 371 18.08 20.88 -11.09
C ALA A 371 16.91 21.89 -11.05
N ARG A 372 17.19 23.17 -10.74
CA ARG A 372 16.18 24.23 -10.80
C ARG A 372 15.69 24.49 -12.23
N ALA A 373 16.56 24.44 -13.22
CA ALA A 373 16.21 24.64 -14.62
C ALA A 373 15.33 23.48 -15.14
N GLU A 374 15.65 22.24 -14.77
CA GLU A 374 14.84 21.05 -15.13
C GLU A 374 13.44 21.12 -14.53
N LEU A 375 13.30 21.51 -13.26
CA LEU A 375 12.00 21.74 -12.62
C LEU A 375 11.18 22.79 -13.38
N THR A 376 11.81 23.91 -13.76
CA THR A 376 11.14 24.98 -14.52
C THR A 376 10.72 24.53 -15.92
N ASP A 377 11.49 23.66 -16.57
CA ASP A 377 11.15 23.13 -17.89
C ASP A 377 10.08 22.02 -17.81
N LEU A 378 10.06 21.22 -16.75
CA LEU A 378 8.96 20.26 -16.47
C LEU A 378 7.64 21.02 -16.28
N ASP A 379 7.66 22.11 -15.51
CA ASP A 379 6.51 23.01 -15.35
C ASP A 379 6.01 23.55 -16.70
N ARG A 380 6.93 23.98 -17.57
CA ARG A 380 6.56 24.45 -18.92
C ARG A 380 6.00 23.36 -19.82
N LEU A 381 6.38 22.09 -19.64
CA LEU A 381 5.84 20.97 -20.40
C LEU A 381 4.44 20.56 -19.92
N LEU A 382 4.16 20.71 -18.62
CA LEU A 382 2.84 20.48 -18.04
C LEU A 382 1.83 21.59 -18.39
N TYR A 383 2.31 22.78 -18.80
CA TYR A 383 1.48 23.94 -19.22
C TYR A 383 1.32 24.08 -20.75
N ARG A 384 1.68 23.08 -21.54
CA ARG A 384 1.37 23.00 -22.98
C ARG A 384 0.29 21.95 -23.27
#